data_7000dcadefe970ce0a50b06f9e541cc9
#
_entry.id   7000dcadefe970ce0a50b06f9e541cc9
#
_cell.length_a   1.000
_cell.length_b   1.000
_cell.length_c   1.000
_cell.angle_alpha   90.00
_cell.angle_beta   90.00
_cell.angle_gamma   90.00
#
_symmetry.space_group_name_H-M   'P 1'
#
loop_
_entity.id
_entity.type
_entity.pdbx_description
1 polymer ?
#
loop_
_entity_poly.entity_id
_entity_poly.type
_entity_poly.pdbx_seq_one_letter_code
_entity_poly.pdbx_strand_id
1 'polypeptide(L)'
;GAAFLQKPNWQPDTRLWAPDINYINGKYVLYYTLGHWDLPKNSCIGVAVSDSPVGPFTDHGKLLDYNSGTMQCIDPCYFEDNGKKYLFWGSYNSTSKGYEGGIRYVELSADGLSIKGAVSEKIAGPSIEGIMVHKRGNYYYLFGSTGSCCEEERSTYRVVVGRSKNIEGPYVGKNGT
;
A
#
# COMPACT_ATOMS: atom_id res chain seq x y z
N GLY A 1 -17.23 -15.96 2.07
CA GLY A 1 -17.11 -15.66 3.50
C GLY A 1 -16.29 -14.39 3.73
N ALA A 2 -16.22 -13.93 4.99
CA ALA A 2 -15.39 -12.79 5.34
C ALA A 2 -13.93 -13.23 5.51
N ALA A 3 -12.97 -12.39 5.11
CA ALA A 3 -11.54 -12.67 5.26
C ALA A 3 -11.14 -12.82 6.74
N PHE A 4 -11.76 -12.06 7.63
CA PHE A 4 -11.59 -12.16 9.06
C PHE A 4 -12.88 -12.65 9.73
N LEU A 5 -12.77 -13.54 10.73
CA LEU A 5 -13.91 -13.91 11.57
C LEU A 5 -14.35 -12.73 12.45
N GLN A 6 -13.40 -11.91 12.86
CA GLN A 6 -13.63 -10.68 13.60
C GLN A 6 -12.67 -9.61 13.09
N LYS A 7 -13.18 -8.39 12.84
CA LYS A 7 -12.35 -7.26 12.40
C LYS A 7 -11.23 -7.01 13.41
N PRO A 8 -9.95 -6.87 12.97
CA PRO A 8 -8.87 -6.42 13.84
C PRO A 8 -9.22 -5.09 14.53
N ASN A 9 -8.97 -5.00 15.84
CA ASN A 9 -9.39 -3.87 16.67
C ASN A 9 -8.24 -3.11 17.36
N TRP A 10 -6.99 -3.42 16.99
CA TRP A 10 -5.81 -2.77 17.57
C TRP A 10 -5.66 -1.29 17.16
N GLN A 11 -6.40 -0.84 16.16
CA GLN A 11 -6.53 0.57 15.79
C GLN A 11 -8.00 0.97 15.90
N PRO A 12 -8.38 1.73 16.94
CA PRO A 12 -9.78 2.09 17.18
C PRO A 12 -10.33 3.02 16.09
N ASP A 13 -11.65 3.05 15.98
CA ASP A 13 -12.42 3.94 15.09
C ASP A 13 -12.05 3.84 13.61
N THR A 14 -11.42 2.72 13.17
CA THR A 14 -11.04 2.47 11.79
C THR A 14 -11.94 1.46 11.11
N ARG A 15 -11.89 1.45 9.76
CA ARG A 15 -12.59 0.51 8.90
C ARG A 15 -11.60 -0.23 8.01
N LEU A 16 -11.95 -1.44 7.59
CA LEU A 16 -11.17 -2.18 6.60
C LEU A 16 -11.34 -1.51 5.23
N TRP A 17 -10.18 -1.17 4.63
CA TRP A 17 -10.08 -0.63 3.28
C TRP A 17 -9.28 -1.58 2.39
N ALA A 18 -8.74 -1.06 1.28
CA ALA A 18 -8.09 -1.85 0.25
C ALA A 18 -7.07 -2.86 0.79
N PRO A 19 -7.21 -4.15 0.44
CA PRO A 19 -6.27 -5.21 0.77
C PRO A 19 -5.41 -5.60 -0.43
N ASP A 20 -4.29 -6.27 -0.14
CA ASP A 20 -3.49 -6.98 -1.12
C ASP A 20 -3.13 -8.38 -0.59
N ILE A 21 -3.43 -9.43 -1.37
CA ILE A 21 -3.21 -10.83 -0.99
C ILE A 21 -2.12 -11.45 -1.84
N ASN A 22 -1.17 -12.15 -1.18
CA ASN A 22 -0.04 -12.78 -1.85
C ASN A 22 0.27 -14.15 -1.26
N TYR A 23 0.84 -15.04 -2.07
CA TYR A 23 1.29 -16.34 -1.60
C TYR A 23 2.78 -16.30 -1.32
N ILE A 24 3.17 -16.37 -0.03
CA ILE A 24 4.53 -16.22 0.44
C ILE A 24 4.90 -17.43 1.31
N ASN A 25 5.94 -18.15 0.92
CA ASN A 25 6.48 -19.29 1.68
C ASN A 25 5.40 -20.30 2.14
N GLY A 26 4.47 -20.64 1.24
CA GLY A 26 3.45 -21.65 1.54
C GLY A 26 2.22 -21.14 2.29
N LYS A 27 2.12 -19.84 2.52
CA LYS A 27 0.98 -19.19 3.19
C LYS A 27 0.39 -18.06 2.34
N TYR A 28 -0.88 -17.80 2.51
CA TYR A 28 -1.51 -16.59 2.00
C TYR A 28 -1.30 -15.46 3.00
N VAL A 29 -0.63 -14.41 2.57
CA VAL A 29 -0.35 -13.21 3.37
C VAL A 29 -1.23 -12.09 2.83
N LEU A 30 -2.02 -11.50 3.72
CA LEU A 30 -2.94 -10.41 3.44
C LEU A 30 -2.40 -9.14 4.10
N TYR A 31 -2.01 -8.17 3.30
CA TYR A 31 -1.78 -6.81 3.76
C TYR A 31 -3.10 -6.07 3.64
N TYR A 32 -3.50 -5.33 4.67
CA TYR A 32 -4.79 -4.67 4.70
C TYR A 32 -4.69 -3.29 5.36
N THR A 33 -5.55 -2.39 4.94
CA THR A 33 -5.66 -1.06 5.54
C THR A 33 -6.72 -1.04 6.64
N LEU A 34 -6.37 -0.46 7.79
CA LEU A 34 -7.34 0.10 8.76
C LEU A 34 -7.35 1.61 8.58
N GLY A 35 -8.41 2.13 7.95
CA GLY A 35 -8.49 3.52 7.52
C GLY A 35 -9.52 4.35 8.28
N HIS A 36 -9.29 5.65 8.32
CA HIS A 36 -10.21 6.63 8.90
C HIS A 36 -10.26 7.89 8.01
N TRP A 37 -11.46 8.27 7.55
CA TRP A 37 -11.64 9.39 6.62
C TRP A 37 -11.23 10.75 7.21
N ASP A 38 -11.65 11.01 8.45
CA ASP A 38 -11.44 12.31 9.08
C ASP A 38 -10.10 12.39 9.82
N LEU A 39 -9.51 11.23 10.14
CA LEU A 39 -8.24 11.11 10.86
C LEU A 39 -7.24 10.27 10.05
N PRO A 40 -6.76 10.77 8.91
CA PRO A 40 -5.89 10.01 8.00
C PRO A 40 -4.58 9.55 8.65
N LYS A 41 -4.08 10.29 9.68
CA LYS A 41 -2.92 9.89 10.48
C LYS A 41 -3.18 8.64 11.33
N ASN A 42 -4.43 8.26 11.52
CA ASN A 42 -4.81 7.02 12.21
C ASN A 42 -4.88 5.82 11.25
N SER A 43 -4.74 6.04 9.94
CA SER A 43 -4.70 4.96 8.98
C SER A 43 -3.41 4.17 9.08
N CYS A 44 -3.53 2.84 9.11
CA CYS A 44 -2.43 1.91 9.31
C CYS A 44 -2.55 0.74 8.34
N ILE A 45 -1.43 0.10 8.05
CA ILE A 45 -1.39 -1.17 7.33
C ILE A 45 -1.08 -2.28 8.32
N GLY A 46 -1.93 -3.30 8.33
CA GLY A 46 -1.75 -4.54 9.07
C GLY A 46 -1.38 -5.68 8.16
N VAL A 47 -0.97 -6.79 8.78
CA VAL A 47 -0.67 -8.03 8.08
C VAL A 47 -1.36 -9.21 8.75
N ALA A 48 -1.87 -10.14 7.94
CA ALA A 48 -2.55 -11.34 8.40
C ALA A 48 -2.20 -12.55 7.53
N VAL A 49 -2.35 -13.75 8.04
CA VAL A 49 -1.93 -14.99 7.40
C VAL A 49 -3.04 -16.03 7.41
N SER A 50 -3.13 -16.82 6.33
CA SER A 50 -4.03 -17.97 6.22
C SER A 50 -3.41 -19.12 5.43
N ASP A 51 -3.90 -20.33 5.66
CA ASP A 51 -3.61 -21.50 4.81
C ASP A 51 -4.51 -21.54 3.56
N SER A 52 -5.52 -20.68 3.49
CA SER A 52 -6.50 -20.62 2.40
C SER A 52 -6.61 -19.21 1.82
N PRO A 53 -6.73 -19.05 0.49
CA PRO A 53 -6.91 -17.72 -0.13
C PRO A 53 -8.22 -17.03 0.26
N VAL A 54 -9.18 -17.78 0.75
CA VAL A 54 -10.48 -17.24 1.19
C VAL A 54 -10.55 -17.02 2.70
N GLY A 55 -9.45 -17.28 3.42
CA GLY A 55 -9.39 -17.17 4.87
C GLY A 55 -10.00 -18.36 5.62
N PRO A 56 -10.33 -18.23 6.91
CA PRO A 56 -10.13 -17.01 7.69
C PRO A 56 -8.65 -16.67 7.89
N PHE A 57 -8.34 -15.39 7.91
CA PHE A 57 -7.00 -14.89 8.17
C PHE A 57 -6.78 -14.65 9.67
N THR A 58 -5.64 -15.07 10.16
CA THR A 58 -5.15 -14.75 11.50
C THR A 58 -4.38 -13.44 11.44
N ASP A 59 -4.84 -12.46 12.21
CA ASP A 59 -4.21 -11.15 12.31
C ASP A 59 -2.87 -11.22 13.05
N HIS A 60 -1.83 -10.62 12.46
CA HIS A 60 -0.51 -10.45 13.06
C HIS A 60 -0.27 -9.00 13.53
N GLY A 61 -1.27 -8.13 13.38
CA GLY A 61 -1.23 -6.78 13.89
C GLY A 61 -0.67 -5.75 12.91
N LYS A 62 -0.25 -4.62 13.47
CA LYS A 62 0.21 -3.45 12.73
C LYS A 62 1.59 -3.68 12.12
N LEU A 63 1.72 -3.38 10.83
CA LEU A 63 2.98 -3.39 10.09
C LEU A 63 3.52 -1.97 9.86
N LEU A 64 2.64 -1.04 9.46
CA LEU A 64 2.98 0.35 9.15
C LEU A 64 1.93 1.30 9.74
N ASP A 65 2.37 2.49 10.15
CA ASP A 65 1.51 3.60 10.55
C ASP A 65 2.05 4.94 10.03
N TYR A 66 1.37 6.04 10.37
CA TYR A 66 1.77 7.38 9.96
C TYR A 66 3.24 7.71 10.28
N ASN A 67 3.77 7.25 11.41
CA ASN A 67 5.15 7.52 11.81
C ASN A 67 6.18 6.77 10.95
N SER A 68 5.75 5.73 10.24
CA SER A 68 6.64 4.95 9.35
C SER A 68 7.11 5.73 8.12
N GLY A 69 6.47 6.85 7.77
CA GLY A 69 6.87 7.65 6.61
C GLY A 69 6.27 9.04 6.57
N THR A 70 5.68 9.50 7.68
CA THR A 70 5.00 10.80 7.83
C THR A 70 3.89 11.03 6.80
N MET A 71 3.24 9.98 6.36
CA MET A 71 2.13 10.02 5.41
C MET A 71 1.04 9.01 5.76
N GLN A 72 -0.13 9.16 5.18
CA GLN A 72 -1.22 8.22 5.35
C GLN A 72 -0.84 6.84 4.83
N CYS A 73 -0.98 5.80 5.65
CA CYS A 73 -0.68 4.42 5.29
C CYS A 73 -1.94 3.72 4.82
N ILE A 74 -2.13 3.68 3.49
CA ILE A 74 -3.26 3.00 2.83
C ILE A 74 -2.79 2.29 1.56
N ASP A 75 -3.64 1.44 1.03
CA ASP A 75 -3.51 0.78 -0.27
C ASP A 75 -2.18 0.05 -0.43
N PRO A 76 -1.89 -0.96 0.43
CA PRO A 76 -0.68 -1.73 0.33
C PRO A 76 -0.62 -2.47 -1.01
N CYS A 77 0.58 -2.57 -1.58
CA CYS A 77 0.89 -3.38 -2.74
C CYS A 77 2.20 -4.14 -2.50
N TYR A 78 2.13 -5.45 -2.44
CA TYR A 78 3.31 -6.30 -2.36
C TYR A 78 3.94 -6.49 -3.74
N PHE A 79 5.26 -6.56 -3.75
CA PHE A 79 6.01 -6.91 -4.94
C PHE A 79 7.28 -7.66 -4.58
N GLU A 80 7.59 -8.74 -5.31
CA GLU A 80 8.84 -9.50 -5.14
C GLU A 80 9.73 -9.37 -6.37
N ASP A 81 11.00 -9.06 -6.15
CA ASP A 81 12.00 -9.00 -7.20
C ASP A 81 13.35 -9.51 -6.69
N ASN A 82 13.96 -10.45 -7.46
CA ASN A 82 15.25 -11.03 -7.14
C ASN A 82 15.37 -11.59 -5.71
N GLY A 83 14.30 -12.20 -5.20
CA GLY A 83 14.24 -12.79 -3.87
C GLY A 83 14.08 -11.78 -2.72
N LYS A 84 13.98 -10.50 -3.03
CA LYS A 84 13.62 -9.45 -2.08
C LYS A 84 12.13 -9.15 -2.16
N LYS A 85 11.53 -8.92 -1.02
CA LYS A 85 10.11 -8.61 -0.87
C LYS A 85 9.93 -7.16 -0.47
N TYR A 86 9.00 -6.49 -1.11
CA TYR A 86 8.73 -5.07 -0.90
C TYR A 86 7.25 -4.86 -0.64
N LEU A 87 6.94 -3.92 0.21
CA LEU A 87 5.59 -3.39 0.37
C LEU A 87 5.60 -1.92 -0.01
N PHE A 88 4.78 -1.58 -0.99
CA PHE A 88 4.53 -0.22 -1.42
C PHE A 88 3.21 0.26 -0.83
N TRP A 89 3.10 1.55 -0.56
CA TRP A 89 1.85 2.16 -0.11
C TRP A 89 1.86 3.65 -0.42
N GLY A 90 0.73 4.29 -0.25
CA GLY A 90 0.68 5.72 -0.34
C GLY A 90 -0.71 6.30 -0.51
N SER A 91 -0.75 7.60 -0.54
CA SER A 91 -1.98 8.35 -0.51
C SER A 91 -1.83 9.74 -1.12
N TYR A 92 -2.94 10.45 -1.15
CA TYR A 92 -3.02 11.84 -1.52
C TYR A 92 -2.31 12.74 -0.52
N ASN A 93 -1.83 13.87 -1.04
CA ASN A 93 -1.40 14.99 -0.23
C ASN A 93 -2.62 15.69 0.41
N SER A 94 -2.51 16.07 1.67
CA SER A 94 -3.50 16.91 2.34
C SER A 94 -2.81 17.95 3.23
N THR A 95 -2.57 19.12 2.64
CA THR A 95 -1.98 20.25 3.37
C THR A 95 -2.86 20.71 4.52
N SER A 96 -4.18 20.67 4.37
CA SER A 96 -5.14 21.04 5.42
C SER A 96 -5.11 20.06 6.61
N LYS A 97 -4.73 18.82 6.38
CA LYS A 97 -4.59 17.77 7.42
C LYS A 97 -3.14 17.56 7.85
N GLY A 98 -2.20 18.31 7.27
CA GLY A 98 -0.81 18.38 7.69
C GLY A 98 0.01 17.12 7.39
N TYR A 99 -0.20 16.49 6.22
CA TYR A 99 0.65 15.40 5.76
C TYR A 99 0.93 15.50 4.24
N GLU A 100 2.07 14.97 3.84
CA GLU A 100 2.41 14.81 2.43
C GLU A 100 1.83 13.51 1.88
N GLY A 101 1.44 13.56 0.61
CA GLY A 101 1.09 12.37 -0.16
C GLY A 101 2.24 11.87 -1.02
N GLY A 102 1.97 10.80 -1.71
CA GLY A 102 2.89 10.13 -2.61
C GLY A 102 3.06 8.67 -2.26
N ILE A 103 3.98 8.02 -2.95
CA ILE A 103 4.25 6.59 -2.81
C ILE A 103 5.60 6.38 -2.14
N ARG A 104 5.63 5.47 -1.18
CA ARG A 104 6.83 4.95 -0.52
C ARG A 104 6.85 3.44 -0.57
N TYR A 105 7.97 2.85 -0.23
CA TYR A 105 8.12 1.41 -0.05
C TYR A 105 9.03 1.09 1.13
N VAL A 106 8.98 -0.17 1.53
CA VAL A 106 9.90 -0.76 2.50
C VAL A 106 10.24 -2.19 2.08
N GLU A 107 11.46 -2.66 2.36
CA GLU A 107 11.79 -4.07 2.24
C GLU A 107 11.17 -4.85 3.40
N LEU A 108 10.60 -6.00 3.10
CA LEU A 108 10.01 -6.92 4.08
C LEU A 108 10.98 -8.04 4.45
N SER A 109 10.76 -8.65 5.60
CA SER A 109 11.39 -9.92 5.99
C SER A 109 11.09 -11.03 4.99
N ALA A 110 11.85 -12.12 5.07
CA ALA A 110 11.71 -13.25 4.15
C ALA A 110 10.32 -13.92 4.19
N ASP A 111 9.64 -13.86 5.32
CA ASP A 111 8.26 -14.35 5.50
C ASP A 111 7.18 -13.31 5.12
N GLY A 112 7.58 -12.07 4.86
CA GLY A 112 6.65 -10.98 4.54
C GLY A 112 5.90 -10.39 5.73
N LEU A 113 6.20 -10.78 6.96
CA LEU A 113 5.41 -10.44 8.14
C LEU A 113 5.98 -9.27 8.95
N SER A 114 7.16 -8.82 8.62
CA SER A 114 7.81 -7.69 9.31
C SER A 114 8.61 -6.81 8.36
N ILE A 115 8.90 -5.60 8.79
CA ILE A 115 9.72 -4.64 8.07
C ILE A 115 11.19 -5.00 8.24
N LYS A 116 11.95 -4.89 7.13
CA LYS A 116 13.39 -5.04 7.10
C LYS A 116 14.03 -3.77 6.54
N GLY A 117 14.68 -2.99 7.39
CA GLY A 117 15.34 -1.75 6.99
C GLY A 117 14.49 -0.50 7.12
N ALA A 118 14.92 0.56 6.48
CA ALA A 118 14.27 1.86 6.55
C ALA A 118 13.17 2.02 5.47
N VAL A 119 12.18 2.85 5.77
CA VAL A 119 11.21 3.31 4.79
C VAL A 119 11.92 4.22 3.77
N SER A 120 11.59 4.06 2.50
CA SER A 120 12.13 4.86 1.42
C SER A 120 11.73 6.34 1.51
N GLU A 121 12.47 7.18 0.83
CA GLU A 121 11.96 8.48 0.42
C GLU A 121 10.76 8.32 -0.54
N LYS A 122 10.06 9.41 -0.82
CA LYS A 122 8.96 9.43 -1.76
C LYS A 122 9.46 9.11 -3.18
N ILE A 123 8.89 8.07 -3.80
CA ILE A 123 9.32 7.58 -5.12
C ILE A 123 8.38 7.98 -6.24
N ALA A 124 7.18 8.40 -5.93
CA ALA A 124 6.18 8.92 -6.87
C ALA A 124 5.11 9.76 -6.12
N GLY A 125 4.31 10.49 -6.84
CA GLY A 125 3.22 11.28 -6.26
C GLY A 125 3.35 12.75 -6.61
N PRO A 126 2.63 13.68 -5.95
CA PRO A 126 2.09 13.59 -4.57
C PRO A 126 0.64 13.09 -4.43
N SER A 127 -0.12 12.92 -5.49
CA SER A 127 -1.57 12.66 -5.40
C SER A 127 -1.92 11.39 -6.15
N ILE A 128 -1.40 10.26 -5.64
CA ILE A 128 -1.58 8.92 -6.21
C ILE A 128 -1.89 7.95 -5.09
N GLU A 129 -2.87 7.07 -5.29
CA GLU A 129 -3.21 5.94 -4.40
C GLU A 129 -3.59 4.70 -5.21
N GLY A 130 -3.98 3.62 -4.56
CA GLY A 130 -4.42 2.39 -5.22
C GLY A 130 -3.36 1.83 -6.16
N ILE A 131 -2.12 1.72 -5.68
CA ILE A 131 -0.97 1.40 -6.51
C ILE A 131 -0.85 -0.08 -6.83
N MET A 132 -0.25 -0.35 -8.00
CA MET A 132 0.22 -1.67 -8.41
C MET A 132 1.59 -1.53 -9.08
N VAL A 133 2.55 -2.34 -8.65
CA VAL A 133 3.88 -2.42 -9.27
C VAL A 133 3.96 -3.65 -10.17
N HIS A 134 4.50 -3.49 -11.36
CA HIS A 134 4.70 -4.57 -12.33
C HIS A 134 6.06 -4.43 -13.02
N LYS A 135 6.77 -5.55 -13.20
CA LYS A 135 8.03 -5.60 -13.95
C LYS A 135 7.83 -6.18 -15.34
N ARG A 136 8.31 -5.46 -16.34
CA ARG A 136 8.35 -5.96 -17.72
C ARG A 136 9.67 -5.58 -18.40
N GLY A 137 10.41 -6.57 -18.81
CA GLY A 137 11.76 -6.37 -19.34
C GLY A 137 12.66 -5.68 -18.31
N ASN A 138 13.30 -4.59 -18.71
CA ASN A 138 14.23 -3.84 -17.87
C ASN A 138 13.56 -2.67 -17.12
N TYR A 139 12.22 -2.67 -17.04
CA TYR A 139 11.48 -1.59 -16.41
C TYR A 139 10.50 -2.09 -15.37
N TYR A 140 10.37 -1.31 -14.30
CA TYR A 140 9.29 -1.36 -13.33
C TYR A 140 8.25 -0.30 -13.73
N TYR A 141 7.00 -0.69 -13.71
CA TYR A 141 5.85 0.17 -13.97
C TYR A 141 5.06 0.31 -12.67
N LEU A 142 4.80 1.52 -12.28
CA LEU A 142 3.93 1.85 -11.17
C LEU A 142 2.64 2.41 -11.75
N PHE A 143 1.57 1.65 -11.60
CA PHE A 143 0.21 2.11 -11.87
C PHE A 143 -0.36 2.68 -10.58
N GLY A 144 -1.15 3.70 -10.69
CA GLY A 144 -1.84 4.29 -9.56
C GLY A 144 -3.08 5.03 -10.00
N SER A 145 -3.85 5.48 -9.05
CA SER A 145 -5.07 6.23 -9.28
C SER A 145 -4.94 7.65 -8.77
N THR A 146 -5.51 8.59 -9.49
CA THR A 146 -5.55 10.02 -9.14
C THR A 146 -6.90 10.63 -9.48
N GLY A 147 -7.21 11.78 -8.91
CA GLY A 147 -8.52 12.44 -9.02
C GLY A 147 -9.39 12.16 -7.78
N SER A 148 -10.65 12.52 -7.79
CA SER A 148 -11.59 12.19 -6.71
C SER A 148 -12.32 10.89 -6.97
N CYS A 149 -12.36 10.00 -5.98
CA CYS A 149 -13.21 8.80 -6.00
C CYS A 149 -14.52 9.04 -5.23
N CYS A 150 -15.43 8.09 -5.35
CA CYS A 150 -16.54 7.91 -4.41
C CYS A 150 -17.60 9.04 -4.44
N GLU A 151 -17.68 9.75 -5.54
CA GLU A 151 -18.62 10.86 -5.79
C GLU A 151 -19.61 10.55 -6.93
N GLU A 152 -19.84 9.26 -7.21
CA GLU A 152 -20.71 8.78 -8.28
C GLU A 152 -20.34 9.41 -9.63
N GLU A 153 -21.27 10.06 -10.32
CA GLU A 153 -21.05 10.69 -11.62
C GLU A 153 -20.06 11.88 -11.58
N ARG A 154 -19.79 12.44 -10.41
CA ARG A 154 -18.82 13.53 -10.23
C ARG A 154 -17.39 13.03 -10.00
N SER A 155 -17.19 11.73 -9.86
CA SER A 155 -15.86 11.15 -9.69
C SER A 155 -14.98 11.46 -10.91
N THR A 156 -13.76 11.91 -10.64
CA THR A 156 -12.73 12.18 -11.65
C THR A 156 -11.59 11.17 -11.61
N TYR A 157 -11.82 10.06 -10.92
CA TYR A 157 -10.82 9.03 -10.66
C TYR A 157 -10.32 8.42 -11.97
N ARG A 158 -9.01 8.37 -12.16
CA ARG A 158 -8.38 7.83 -13.36
C ARG A 158 -7.05 7.15 -13.04
N VAL A 159 -6.68 6.18 -13.86
CA VAL A 159 -5.38 5.49 -13.77
C VAL A 159 -4.29 6.36 -14.36
N VAL A 160 -3.16 6.41 -13.67
CA VAL A 160 -1.89 6.98 -14.14
C VAL A 160 -0.81 5.90 -14.10
N VAL A 161 0.24 6.07 -14.90
CA VAL A 161 1.36 5.14 -14.96
C VAL A 161 2.67 5.89 -15.06
N GLY A 162 3.63 5.49 -14.23
CA GLY A 162 5.03 5.86 -14.34
C GLY A 162 5.90 4.63 -14.56
N ARG A 163 7.12 4.82 -15.07
CA ARG A 163 8.10 3.75 -15.16
C ARG A 163 9.46 4.16 -14.63
N SER A 164 10.23 3.18 -14.19
CA SER A 164 11.62 3.34 -13.77
C SER A 164 12.46 2.15 -14.20
N LYS A 165 13.77 2.32 -14.32
CA LYS A 165 14.72 1.21 -14.45
C LYS A 165 15.07 0.58 -13.09
N ASN A 166 14.80 1.29 -12.01
CA ASN A 166 15.04 0.86 -10.63
C ASN A 166 13.73 0.73 -9.88
N ILE A 167 13.60 -0.31 -9.06
CA ILE A 167 12.42 -0.50 -8.22
C ILE A 167 12.22 0.67 -7.25
N GLU A 168 13.31 1.30 -6.86
CA GLU A 168 13.37 2.45 -5.95
C GLU A 168 12.95 3.77 -6.62
N GLY A 169 12.64 3.73 -7.92
CA GLY A 169 12.31 4.92 -8.68
C GLY A 169 13.56 5.74 -9.12
N PRO A 170 13.42 7.03 -9.44
CA PRO A 170 12.12 7.69 -9.55
C PRO A 170 11.26 7.12 -10.68
N TYR A 171 9.96 7.06 -10.46
CA TYR A 171 9.00 6.70 -11.48
C TYR A 171 8.55 7.95 -12.23
N VAL A 172 8.73 7.93 -13.53
CA VAL A 172 8.42 9.06 -14.42
C VAL A 172 7.39 8.67 -15.46
N GLY A 173 6.53 9.61 -15.81
CA GLY A 173 5.54 9.44 -16.87
C GLY A 173 6.17 9.36 -18.27
N LYS A 174 5.33 9.26 -19.30
CA LYS A 174 5.75 9.09 -20.70
C LYS A 174 6.70 10.20 -21.19
N ASN A 175 6.55 11.39 -20.67
CA ASN A 175 7.34 12.58 -21.08
C ASN A 175 8.58 12.81 -20.20
N GLY A 176 8.93 11.87 -19.32
CA GLY A 176 10.09 11.96 -18.44
C GLY A 176 9.88 12.81 -17.17
N THR A 177 8.64 13.16 -16.87
CA THR A 177 8.25 13.93 -15.68
C THR A 177 7.42 13.11 -14.72
#